data_f6e1d14679cbac968b33153d89aff81b
#
_entry.id   f6e1d14679cbac968b33153d89aff81b
#
_cell.length_a   1.000
_cell.length_b   1.000
_cell.length_c   1.000
_cell.angle_alpha   90.00
_cell.angle_beta   90.00
_cell.angle_gamma   90.00
#
_symmetry.space_group_name_H-M   'P 1'
#
loop_
_entity.id
_entity.type
_entity.pdbx_description
1 polymer ?
#
loop_
_entity_poly.entity_id
_entity_poly.type
_entity_poly.pdbx_seq_one_letter_code
_entity_poly.pdbx_strand_id
1 'polypeptide(L)'
;MALHAGIEIDDSCVRIAVLDVSSKQTVLVDYIESAIDGETAAERVDSLTEILKTNLGEGDRVGVEVASALPTRLMTLRDFSVPFTKDEVIQKTIRYESEGHIPGVVIDDLIIDYIKCSEDKASSHLLIGAIKKESIQA
;
A
#
# COMPACT_ATOMS: atom_id res chain seq x y z
N MET A 1 -0.70 24.91 -3.71
CA MET A 1 -0.97 23.83 -4.66
C MET A 1 0.01 22.70 -4.36
N ALA A 2 -0.50 21.57 -3.93
CA ALA A 2 0.34 20.41 -3.66
C ALA A 2 -0.17 19.24 -4.53
N LEU A 3 0.67 18.77 -5.46
CA LEU A 3 0.37 17.60 -6.27
C LEU A 3 0.72 16.34 -5.51
N HIS A 4 -0.21 15.39 -5.55
CA HIS A 4 -0.06 14.04 -5.02
C HIS A 4 -0.39 13.04 -6.13
N ALA A 5 0.30 11.91 -6.17
CA ALA A 5 0.01 10.85 -7.12
C ALA A 5 -0.32 9.55 -6.40
N GLY A 6 -1.46 8.96 -6.76
CA GLY A 6 -1.80 7.59 -6.39
C GLY A 6 -1.41 6.65 -7.52
N ILE A 7 -0.71 5.57 -7.22
CA ILE A 7 -0.26 4.59 -8.21
C ILE A 7 -0.78 3.21 -7.84
N GLU A 8 -1.44 2.56 -8.78
CA GLU A 8 -1.83 1.16 -8.73
C GLU A 8 -1.08 0.39 -9.81
N ILE A 9 -0.42 -0.69 -9.45
CA ILE A 9 0.31 -1.57 -10.36
C ILE A 9 -0.29 -2.95 -10.28
N ASP A 10 -0.73 -3.49 -11.40
CA ASP A 10 -1.13 -4.88 -11.54
C ASP A 10 -0.22 -5.64 -12.53
N ASP A 11 -0.57 -6.88 -12.86
CA ASP A 11 0.27 -7.72 -13.72
C ASP A 11 0.39 -7.21 -15.17
N SER A 12 -0.51 -6.36 -15.61
CA SER A 12 -0.61 -5.96 -17.02
C SER A 12 -0.58 -4.46 -17.24
N CYS A 13 -0.91 -3.67 -16.23
CA CYS A 13 -0.98 -2.22 -16.39
C CYS A 13 -0.63 -1.47 -15.10
N VAL A 14 -0.31 -0.20 -15.28
CA VAL A 14 -0.18 0.79 -14.22
C VAL A 14 -1.25 1.86 -14.41
N ARG A 15 -1.87 2.26 -13.30
CA ARG A 15 -2.82 3.36 -13.21
C ARG A 15 -2.27 4.43 -12.30
N ILE A 16 -2.30 5.67 -12.75
CA ILE A 16 -1.78 6.82 -12.01
C ILE A 16 -2.88 7.88 -11.97
N ALA A 17 -3.26 8.28 -10.77
CA ALA A 17 -4.14 9.42 -10.55
C ALA A 17 -3.33 10.57 -9.95
N VAL A 18 -3.35 11.73 -10.58
CA VAL A 18 -2.68 12.93 -10.09
C VAL A 18 -3.72 13.89 -9.53
N LEU A 19 -3.55 14.26 -8.28
CA LEU A 19 -4.46 15.11 -7.53
C LEU A 19 -3.77 16.43 -7.17
N ASP A 20 -4.49 17.53 -7.33
CA ASP A 20 -4.16 18.79 -6.69
C ASP A 20 -4.92 18.88 -5.37
N VAL A 21 -4.18 18.90 -4.27
CA VAL A 21 -4.75 18.95 -2.92
C VAL A 21 -4.53 20.35 -2.34
N SER A 22 -5.62 20.99 -1.99
CA SER A 22 -5.61 22.26 -1.28
C SER A 22 -6.43 22.16 0.01
N SER A 23 -6.33 23.17 0.86
CA SER A 23 -7.11 23.24 2.11
C SER A 23 -8.64 23.29 1.89
N LYS A 24 -9.08 23.62 0.67
CA LYS A 24 -10.50 23.79 0.35
C LYS A 24 -11.07 22.68 -0.52
N GLN A 25 -10.25 22.05 -1.34
CA GLN A 25 -10.72 21.04 -2.29
C GLN A 25 -9.59 20.12 -2.76
N THR A 26 -9.96 18.94 -3.21
CA THR A 26 -9.10 18.01 -3.94
C THR A 26 -9.66 17.86 -5.35
N VAL A 27 -8.80 18.05 -6.34
CA VAL A 27 -9.17 18.00 -7.76
C VAL A 27 -8.34 16.94 -8.46
N LEU A 28 -8.98 16.05 -9.22
CA LEU A 28 -8.29 15.15 -10.11
C LEU A 28 -7.74 15.97 -11.30
N VAL A 29 -6.43 16.06 -11.38
CA VAL A 29 -5.74 16.82 -12.46
C VAL A 29 -5.50 15.95 -13.66
N ASP A 30 -5.14 14.69 -13.46
CA ASP A 30 -4.85 13.77 -14.53
C ASP A 30 -5.09 12.32 -14.11
N TYR A 31 -5.42 11.48 -15.09
CA TYR A 31 -5.54 10.03 -14.91
C TYR A 31 -4.89 9.33 -16.10
N ILE A 32 -3.93 8.46 -15.79
CA ILE A 32 -3.15 7.74 -16.77
C ILE A 32 -3.34 6.24 -16.54
N GLU A 33 -3.62 5.51 -17.60
CA GLU A 33 -3.58 4.05 -17.62
C GLU A 33 -2.66 3.62 -18.77
N SER A 34 -1.67 2.80 -18.45
CA SER A 34 -0.68 2.33 -19.42
C SER A 34 -0.38 0.85 -19.22
N ALA A 35 -0.29 0.13 -20.34
CA ALA A 35 0.17 -1.27 -20.29
C ALA A 35 1.64 -1.34 -19.89
N ILE A 36 1.97 -2.39 -19.11
CA ILE A 36 3.35 -2.72 -18.76
C ILE A 36 3.81 -3.78 -19.76
N ASP A 37 4.71 -3.41 -20.64
CA ASP A 37 5.24 -4.28 -21.69
C ASP A 37 6.45 -5.10 -21.15
N GLY A 38 6.66 -6.26 -21.74
CA GLY A 38 7.81 -7.13 -21.48
C GLY A 38 7.41 -8.58 -21.20
N GLU A 39 8.24 -9.49 -21.66
CA GLU A 39 8.09 -10.95 -21.43
C GLU A 39 8.84 -11.37 -20.16
N THR A 40 9.91 -10.69 -19.81
CA THR A 40 10.71 -10.95 -18.61
C THR A 40 10.42 -9.92 -17.50
N ALA A 41 10.72 -10.28 -16.26
CA ALA A 41 10.59 -9.38 -15.12
C ALA A 41 11.43 -8.09 -15.30
N ALA A 42 12.63 -8.20 -15.86
CA ALA A 42 13.51 -7.06 -16.10
C ALA A 42 12.91 -6.09 -17.13
N GLU A 43 12.40 -6.60 -18.25
CA GLU A 43 11.75 -5.78 -19.27
C GLU A 43 10.51 -5.06 -18.72
N ARG A 44 9.74 -5.73 -17.87
CA ARG A 44 8.56 -5.14 -17.22
C ARG A 44 8.93 -4.03 -16.24
N VAL A 45 10.01 -4.21 -15.49
CA VAL A 45 10.55 -3.16 -14.60
C VAL A 45 11.03 -1.95 -15.40
N ASP A 46 11.70 -2.18 -16.53
CA ASP A 46 12.16 -1.11 -17.41
C ASP A 46 10.97 -0.35 -18.02
N SER A 47 9.95 -1.07 -18.52
CA SER A 47 8.71 -0.48 -19.03
C SER A 47 8.00 0.36 -17.98
N LEU A 48 7.81 -0.17 -16.78
CA LEU A 48 7.20 0.55 -15.66
C LEU A 48 8.01 1.80 -15.28
N THR A 49 9.33 1.67 -15.22
CA THR A 49 10.23 2.79 -14.90
C THR A 49 10.10 3.91 -15.91
N GLU A 50 10.02 3.59 -17.21
CA GLU A 50 9.83 4.56 -18.26
C GLU A 50 8.48 5.27 -18.16
N ILE A 51 7.39 4.52 -17.92
CA ILE A 51 6.06 5.08 -17.69
C ILE A 51 6.06 6.06 -16.52
N LEU A 52 6.65 5.68 -15.39
CA LEU A 52 6.70 6.53 -14.20
C LEU A 52 7.54 7.79 -14.43
N LYS A 53 8.70 7.67 -15.08
CA LYS A 53 9.55 8.83 -15.42
C LYS A 53 8.84 9.80 -16.33
N THR A 54 8.20 9.30 -17.39
CA THR A 54 7.49 10.14 -18.37
C THR A 54 6.33 10.88 -17.71
N ASN A 55 5.61 10.24 -16.79
CA ASN A 55 4.38 10.82 -16.24
C ASN A 55 4.56 11.57 -14.92
N LEU A 56 5.59 11.25 -14.14
CA LEU A 56 5.83 11.84 -12.81
C LEU A 56 7.23 12.45 -12.64
N GLY A 57 8.13 12.21 -13.55
CA GLY A 57 9.53 12.63 -13.46
C GLY A 57 9.84 13.98 -14.15
N GLU A 58 8.88 14.60 -14.81
CA GLU A 58 9.08 15.81 -15.64
C GLU A 58 8.11 16.93 -15.29
N GLY A 59 8.55 18.15 -15.55
CA GLY A 59 7.72 19.37 -15.41
C GLY A 59 7.28 19.62 -13.97
N ASP A 60 6.05 20.04 -13.82
CA ASP A 60 5.45 20.40 -12.53
C ASP A 60 5.24 19.20 -11.57
N ARG A 61 5.49 18.00 -12.06
CA ARG A 61 5.32 16.75 -11.30
C ARG A 61 6.60 16.25 -10.63
N VAL A 62 7.71 16.93 -10.84
CA VAL A 62 8.97 16.62 -10.15
C VAL A 62 8.80 16.85 -8.65
N GLY A 63 9.09 15.82 -7.84
CA GLY A 63 8.96 15.90 -6.40
C GLY A 63 7.54 15.76 -5.87
N VAL A 64 6.59 15.27 -6.69
CA VAL A 64 5.25 14.91 -6.25
C VAL A 64 5.30 13.85 -5.16
N GLU A 65 4.47 13.97 -4.15
CA GLU A 65 4.29 12.94 -3.13
C GLU A 65 3.50 11.76 -3.71
N VAL A 66 4.06 10.56 -3.59
CA VAL A 66 3.49 9.35 -4.19
C VAL A 66 3.01 8.38 -3.12
N ALA A 67 1.79 7.87 -3.31
CA ALA A 67 1.25 6.74 -2.58
C ALA A 67 0.95 5.60 -3.55
N SER A 68 1.33 4.37 -3.22
CA SER A 68 1.02 3.18 -4.02
C SER A 68 0.19 2.19 -3.22
N ALA A 69 -0.69 1.47 -3.91
CA ALA A 69 -1.45 0.36 -3.36
C ALA A 69 -0.82 -0.97 -3.77
N LEU A 70 -0.75 -1.90 -2.80
CA LEU A 70 -0.33 -3.26 -3.06
C LEU A 70 -1.51 -4.11 -3.53
N PRO A 71 -1.31 -5.04 -4.49
CA PRO A 71 -2.37 -5.95 -4.90
C PRO A 71 -2.83 -6.82 -3.73
N THR A 72 -4.14 -6.90 -3.53
CA THR A 72 -4.74 -7.68 -2.43
C THR A 72 -4.43 -9.17 -2.51
N ARG A 73 -4.15 -9.71 -3.69
CA ARG A 73 -3.72 -11.11 -3.88
C ARG A 73 -2.39 -11.45 -3.20
N LEU A 74 -1.55 -10.43 -2.92
CA LEU A 74 -0.28 -10.60 -2.21
C LEU A 74 -0.44 -10.48 -0.70
N MET A 75 -1.61 -10.12 -0.22
CA MET A 75 -1.89 -9.85 1.18
C MET A 75 -2.71 -10.95 1.82
N THR A 76 -2.41 -11.24 3.06
CA THR A 76 -3.29 -12.01 3.94
C THR A 76 -4.04 -11.04 4.82
N LEU A 77 -5.37 -11.07 4.75
CA LEU A 77 -6.25 -10.26 5.59
C LEU A 77 -6.86 -11.14 6.69
N ARG A 78 -6.82 -10.67 7.92
CA ARG A 78 -7.46 -11.31 9.08
C ARG A 78 -8.07 -10.24 9.96
N ASP A 79 -9.18 -10.59 10.59
CA ASP A 79 -9.80 -9.75 11.60
C ASP A 79 -9.87 -10.48 12.94
N PHE A 80 -9.52 -9.79 13.98
CA PHE A 80 -9.61 -10.27 15.36
C PHE A 80 -9.61 -9.12 16.37
N SER A 81 -9.98 -9.43 17.60
CA SER A 81 -9.96 -8.46 18.69
C SER A 81 -8.75 -8.63 19.59
N VAL A 82 -8.23 -7.52 20.06
CA VAL A 82 -7.15 -7.48 21.06
C VAL A 82 -7.65 -6.82 22.36
N PRO A 83 -7.14 -7.22 23.53
CA PRO A 83 -7.57 -6.66 24.81
C PRO A 83 -6.88 -5.33 25.12
N PHE A 84 -6.72 -4.48 24.12
CA PHE A 84 -6.06 -3.18 24.21
C PHE A 84 -6.86 -2.15 23.41
N THR A 85 -6.85 -0.91 23.90
CA THR A 85 -7.51 0.23 23.22
C THR A 85 -6.53 1.29 22.73
N LYS A 86 -5.35 1.36 23.38
CA LYS A 86 -4.33 2.35 23.02
C LYS A 86 -3.52 1.91 21.81
N ASP A 87 -3.45 2.75 20.80
CA ASP A 87 -2.71 2.46 19.56
C ASP A 87 -1.23 2.15 19.80
N GLU A 88 -0.59 2.83 20.74
CA GLU A 88 0.82 2.54 21.11
C GLU A 88 1.03 1.11 21.60
N VAL A 89 0.08 0.56 22.35
CA VAL A 89 0.14 -0.82 22.82
C VAL A 89 -0.12 -1.78 21.67
N ILE A 90 -1.12 -1.50 20.86
CA ILE A 90 -1.46 -2.31 19.68
C ILE A 90 -0.25 -2.39 18.75
N GLN A 91 0.37 -1.27 18.40
CA GLN A 91 1.54 -1.23 17.51
C GLN A 91 2.71 -2.08 18.03
N LYS A 92 2.93 -2.11 19.35
CA LYS A 92 4.00 -2.91 19.94
C LYS A 92 3.70 -4.40 19.98
N THR A 93 2.43 -4.79 20.05
CA THR A 93 2.02 -6.18 20.27
C THR A 93 1.45 -6.86 19.02
N ILE A 94 1.06 -6.09 18.01
CA ILE A 94 0.32 -6.60 16.85
C ILE A 94 1.00 -7.76 16.14
N ARG A 95 2.31 -7.77 16.06
CA ARG A 95 3.07 -8.87 15.44
C ARG A 95 2.86 -10.18 16.19
N TYR A 96 2.93 -10.15 17.52
CA TYR A 96 2.74 -11.32 18.37
C TYR A 96 1.28 -11.78 18.36
N GLU A 97 0.35 -10.83 18.45
CA GLU A 97 -1.08 -11.13 18.38
C GLU A 97 -1.46 -11.76 17.03
N SER A 98 -0.82 -11.33 15.95
CA SER A 98 -1.06 -11.86 14.59
C SER A 98 -0.54 -13.27 14.37
N GLU A 99 0.48 -13.70 15.12
CA GLU A 99 1.14 -15.01 14.92
C GLU A 99 0.15 -16.18 15.00
N GLY A 100 -0.79 -16.12 15.94
CA GLY A 100 -1.83 -17.15 16.10
C GLY A 100 -2.90 -17.14 15.00
N HIS A 101 -2.99 -16.08 14.21
CA HIS A 101 -4.02 -15.88 13.19
C HIS A 101 -3.53 -16.08 11.75
N ILE A 102 -2.23 -16.21 11.55
CA ILE A 102 -1.60 -16.40 10.23
C ILE A 102 -0.78 -17.70 10.26
N PRO A 103 -1.43 -18.86 10.07
CA PRO A 103 -0.74 -20.14 10.17
C PRO A 103 0.23 -20.37 9.00
N GLY A 104 1.32 -21.11 9.29
CA GLY A 104 2.25 -21.57 8.27
C GLY A 104 3.24 -20.53 7.75
N VAL A 105 3.36 -19.38 8.41
CA VAL A 105 4.30 -18.31 8.04
C VAL A 105 5.11 -17.89 9.25
N VAL A 106 6.39 -17.63 9.04
CA VAL A 106 7.27 -17.04 10.05
C VAL A 106 6.94 -15.55 10.16
N ILE A 107 6.56 -15.10 11.33
CA ILE A 107 6.11 -13.71 11.55
C ILE A 107 7.18 -12.68 11.18
N ASP A 108 8.46 -13.03 11.33
CA ASP A 108 9.58 -12.14 11.00
C ASP A 108 9.74 -11.92 9.49
N ASP A 109 9.16 -12.76 8.65
CA ASP A 109 9.18 -12.64 7.20
C ASP A 109 8.02 -11.78 6.67
N LEU A 110 7.16 -11.29 7.56
CA LEU A 110 5.99 -10.48 7.22
C LEU A 110 6.18 -9.00 7.55
N ILE A 111 5.60 -8.17 6.72
CA ILE A 111 5.21 -6.79 7.06
C ILE A 111 3.75 -6.86 7.46
N ILE A 112 3.44 -6.32 8.63
CA ILE A 112 2.10 -6.33 9.20
C ILE A 112 1.71 -4.91 9.53
N ASP A 113 0.50 -4.53 9.13
CA ASP A 113 -0.15 -3.30 9.50
C ASP A 113 -1.62 -3.57 9.82
N TYR A 114 -2.30 -2.62 10.45
CA TYR A 114 -3.67 -2.81 10.90
C TYR A 114 -4.52 -1.55 10.76
N ILE A 115 -5.82 -1.79 10.70
CA ILE A 115 -6.85 -0.75 10.83
C ILE A 115 -7.73 -1.13 12.01
N LYS A 116 -7.95 -0.18 12.92
CA LYS A 116 -8.92 -0.32 14.00
C LYS A 116 -10.33 -0.11 13.45
N CYS A 117 -11.12 -1.18 13.39
CA CYS A 117 -12.48 -1.16 12.85
C CYS A 117 -13.50 -0.66 13.89
N SER A 118 -13.31 -1.05 15.14
CA SER A 118 -14.14 -0.63 16.27
C SER A 118 -13.40 -0.75 17.59
N GLU A 119 -13.89 -0.08 18.60
CA GLU A 119 -13.34 -0.07 19.94
C GLU A 119 -14.47 -0.10 20.96
N ASP A 120 -14.32 -0.85 22.03
CA ASP A 120 -15.14 -0.78 23.22
C ASP A 120 -14.30 -0.31 24.43
N LYS A 121 -14.79 -0.50 25.66
CA LYS A 121 -14.11 -0.02 26.88
C LYS A 121 -12.77 -0.69 27.15
N ALA A 122 -12.55 -1.90 26.66
CA ALA A 122 -11.43 -2.76 27.04
C ALA A 122 -10.73 -3.43 25.86
N SER A 123 -11.32 -3.40 24.66
CA SER A 123 -10.81 -4.12 23.50
C SER A 123 -10.96 -3.31 22.21
N SER A 124 -10.18 -3.67 21.22
CA SER A 124 -10.25 -3.13 19.86
C SER A 124 -10.41 -4.26 18.87
N HIS A 125 -11.32 -4.10 17.90
CA HIS A 125 -11.45 -5.00 16.78
C HIS A 125 -10.59 -4.48 15.61
N LEU A 126 -9.68 -5.31 15.13
CA LEU A 126 -8.68 -4.94 14.15
C LEU A 126 -8.86 -5.73 12.86
N LEU A 127 -8.67 -5.05 11.74
CA LEU A 127 -8.40 -5.70 10.45
C LEU A 127 -6.89 -5.62 10.20
N ILE A 128 -6.26 -6.77 10.03
CA ILE A 128 -4.82 -6.89 9.82
C ILE A 128 -4.53 -7.22 8.38
N GLY A 129 -3.59 -6.50 7.79
CA GLY A 129 -2.97 -6.82 6.52
C GLY A 129 -1.55 -7.32 6.73
N ALA A 130 -1.23 -8.48 6.19
CA ALA A 130 0.11 -9.04 6.23
C ALA A 130 0.59 -9.39 4.82
N ILE A 131 1.82 -9.04 4.51
CA ILE A 131 2.48 -9.34 3.23
C ILE A 131 3.89 -9.86 3.48
N LYS A 132 4.33 -10.81 2.67
CA LYS A 132 5.71 -11.29 2.73
C LYS A 132 6.67 -10.20 2.28
N LYS A 133 7.75 -10.00 3.04
CA LYS A 133 8.81 -9.03 2.71
C LYS A 133 9.38 -9.26 1.32
N GLU A 134 9.58 -10.52 0.93
CA GLU A 134 10.07 -10.91 -0.40
C GLU A 134 9.16 -10.43 -1.55
N SER A 135 7.85 -10.32 -1.32
CA SER A 135 6.90 -9.86 -2.33
C SER A 135 6.99 -8.37 -2.65
N ILE A 136 7.66 -7.60 -1.80
CA ILE A 136 7.85 -6.14 -1.98
C ILE A 136 9.25 -5.83 -2.51
N GLN A 137 10.21 -6.74 -2.29
CA GLN A 137 11.61 -6.56 -2.68
C GLN A 137 11.92 -7.10 -4.09
N ALA A 138 10.94 -7.74 -4.72
CA ALA A 138 11.10 -8.35 -6.05
C ALA A 138 11.02 -7.32 -7.17
#